data_9c0922ab658e6c1707b20e7e013915d5
#
_entry.id   9c0922ab658e6c1707b20e7e013915d5
#
_cell.length_a   1.000
_cell.length_b   1.000
_cell.length_c   1.000
_cell.angle_alpha   90.00
_cell.angle_beta   90.00
_cell.angle_gamma   90.00
#
_symmetry.space_group_name_H-M   'P 1'
#
loop_
_entity.id
_entity.type
_entity.pdbx_description
1 polymer ?
#
loop_
_entity_poly.entity_id
_entity_poly.type
_entity_poly.pdbx_seq_one_letter_code
_entity_poly.pdbx_strand_id
1 'polypeptide(L)'
;MPTLLPAPDLKQIVDERVGLKNERLNTFIPARIIAYDNKTQTVTVRPVMYESHKDGVSTKFADIPSVPVVFPSAGGGSLTFPIKVGDDCVVLFSQRDFSGWWVTDKVPTQSPTQRYHNYNDAIAIVGLTSKKNSLQASTENVELTFEDSSGDMLSKITMKPDGVLILENKDNAKFTLTQDKFRIENDQEELLSILSEVVGLLGDPLRTKTNTSIGPMPLVNSAAFKTMQTRLNKLKDGN
;
A
#
# COMPACT_ATOMS: atom_id res chain seq x y z
N MET A 1 -38.75 57.40 -8.48
CA MET A 1 -38.80 56.91 -7.10
C MET A 1 -37.97 55.65 -7.02
N PRO A 2 -36.97 55.54 -6.17
CA PRO A 2 -36.25 54.29 -5.99
C PRO A 2 -37.18 53.27 -5.31
N THR A 3 -37.43 52.15 -5.96
CA THR A 3 -38.17 51.00 -5.40
C THR A 3 -37.34 50.41 -4.27
N LEU A 4 -37.78 50.63 -3.03
CA LEU A 4 -37.23 49.93 -1.86
C LEU A 4 -37.46 48.42 -2.05
N LEU A 5 -36.37 47.65 -2.13
CA LEU A 5 -36.43 46.21 -2.10
C LEU A 5 -37.10 45.78 -0.77
N PRO A 6 -38.03 44.82 -0.80
CA PRO A 6 -38.64 44.30 0.44
C PRO A 6 -37.54 43.76 1.37
N ALA A 7 -37.70 44.05 2.68
CA ALA A 7 -36.78 43.48 3.70
C ALA A 7 -36.80 41.95 3.62
N PRO A 8 -35.65 41.27 3.68
CA PRO A 8 -35.60 39.83 3.64
C PRO A 8 -36.35 39.21 4.81
N ASP A 9 -37.14 38.15 4.57
CA ASP A 9 -37.84 37.39 5.60
C ASP A 9 -36.82 36.70 6.53
N LEU A 10 -37.18 36.55 7.81
CA LEU A 10 -36.36 35.89 8.83
C LEU A 10 -35.88 34.51 8.36
N LYS A 11 -36.73 33.75 7.65
CA LYS A 11 -36.41 32.48 7.07
C LYS A 11 -35.28 32.60 6.03
N GLN A 12 -35.35 33.57 5.14
CA GLN A 12 -34.31 33.83 4.13
C GLN A 12 -32.96 34.18 4.79
N ILE A 13 -32.98 34.98 5.86
CA ILE A 13 -31.75 35.34 6.61
C ILE A 13 -31.15 34.11 7.29
N VAL A 14 -31.98 33.25 7.87
CA VAL A 14 -31.52 32.02 8.53
C VAL A 14 -30.97 31.04 7.49
N ASP A 15 -31.68 30.79 6.40
CA ASP A 15 -31.26 29.87 5.33
C ASP A 15 -29.95 30.35 4.68
N GLU A 16 -29.81 31.66 4.44
CA GLU A 16 -28.58 32.24 3.90
C GLU A 16 -27.40 32.12 4.88
N ARG A 17 -27.60 32.33 6.19
CA ARG A 17 -26.55 32.14 7.19
C ARG A 17 -26.17 30.69 7.39
N VAL A 18 -27.12 29.76 7.34
CA VAL A 18 -26.85 28.32 7.39
C VAL A 18 -26.10 27.88 6.14
N GLY A 19 -26.49 28.36 4.97
CA GLY A 19 -25.80 28.10 3.71
C GLY A 19 -24.33 28.57 3.76
N LEU A 20 -24.09 29.82 4.16
CA LEU A 20 -22.74 30.38 4.29
C LEU A 20 -21.89 29.62 5.32
N LYS A 21 -22.50 29.11 6.39
CA LYS A 21 -21.80 28.31 7.41
C LYS A 21 -21.41 26.93 6.85
N ASN A 22 -22.29 26.30 6.08
CA ASN A 22 -22.02 25.01 5.44
C ASN A 22 -20.98 25.12 4.33
N GLU A 23 -20.98 26.20 3.52
CA GLU A 23 -19.96 26.48 2.50
C GLU A 23 -18.54 26.62 3.08
N ARG A 24 -18.42 27.01 4.36
CA ARG A 24 -17.15 27.17 5.08
C ARG A 24 -16.74 25.95 5.92
N LEU A 25 -17.51 24.89 5.87
CA LEU A 25 -17.20 23.67 6.62
C LEU A 25 -16.20 22.82 5.85
N ASN A 26 -14.95 22.84 6.28
CA ASN A 26 -13.92 21.97 5.72
C ASN A 26 -14.15 20.53 6.19
N THR A 27 -14.40 19.60 5.28
CA THR A 27 -14.59 18.17 5.58
C THR A 27 -13.41 17.35 5.07
N PHE A 28 -13.21 17.34 3.76
CA PHE A 28 -12.06 16.74 3.11
C PHE A 28 -11.80 17.41 1.76
N ILE A 29 -10.57 17.32 1.29
CA ILE A 29 -10.16 17.79 -0.04
C ILE A 29 -9.14 16.82 -0.66
N PRO A 30 -9.19 16.57 -1.97
CA PRO A 30 -8.09 15.92 -2.68
C PRO A 30 -6.92 16.89 -2.81
N ALA A 31 -5.71 16.38 -2.60
CA ALA A 31 -4.51 17.19 -2.64
C ALA A 31 -3.31 16.41 -3.20
N ARG A 32 -2.30 17.16 -3.63
CA ARG A 32 -1.01 16.62 -4.08
C ARG A 32 0.09 16.93 -3.09
N ILE A 33 0.93 15.95 -2.81
CA ILE A 33 2.06 16.09 -1.91
C ILE A 33 3.17 16.87 -2.64
N ILE A 34 3.66 17.94 -2.01
CA ILE A 34 4.74 18.79 -2.52
C ILE A 34 6.01 18.71 -1.66
N ALA A 35 5.91 18.20 -0.43
CA ALA A 35 7.05 17.87 0.42
C ALA A 35 6.66 16.77 1.41
N TYR A 36 7.62 15.95 1.84
CA TYR A 36 7.46 14.93 2.87
C TYR A 36 8.64 14.94 3.83
N ASP A 37 8.35 14.99 5.11
CA ASP A 37 9.33 14.80 6.19
C ASP A 37 9.08 13.44 6.87
N ASN A 38 9.98 12.49 6.63
CA ASN A 38 9.87 11.13 7.17
C ASN A 38 10.18 11.06 8.68
N LYS A 39 10.85 12.07 9.26
CA LYS A 39 11.17 12.09 10.68
C LYS A 39 9.96 12.43 11.55
N THR A 40 9.13 13.32 11.04
CA THR A 40 7.91 13.76 11.72
C THR A 40 6.65 13.08 11.17
N GLN A 41 6.79 12.29 10.08
CA GLN A 41 5.69 11.66 9.34
C GLN A 41 4.65 12.69 8.89
N THR A 42 5.13 13.85 8.37
CA THR A 42 4.27 14.93 7.90
C THR A 42 4.52 15.28 6.44
N VAL A 43 3.48 15.74 5.77
CA VAL A 43 3.53 16.24 4.40
C VAL A 43 3.14 17.70 4.32
N THR A 44 3.66 18.41 3.31
CA THR A 44 3.05 19.64 2.81
C THR A 44 2.25 19.30 1.57
N VAL A 45 1.00 19.69 1.55
CA VAL A 45 0.07 19.34 0.46
C VAL A 45 -0.47 20.57 -0.23
N ARG A 46 -0.74 20.44 -1.52
CA ARG A 46 -1.42 21.43 -2.36
C ARG A 46 -2.77 20.88 -2.81
N PRO A 47 -3.90 21.52 -2.44
CA PRO A 47 -5.20 21.15 -2.96
C PRO A 47 -5.23 21.15 -4.49
N VAL A 48 -5.88 20.15 -5.12
CA VAL A 48 -5.98 20.03 -6.58
C VAL A 48 -7.21 20.69 -7.17
N MET A 49 -7.92 21.48 -6.36
CA MET A 49 -9.11 22.23 -6.75
C MET A 49 -8.87 23.74 -6.58
N TYR A 50 -9.82 24.51 -7.05
CA TYR A 50 -9.84 25.97 -6.92
C TYR A 50 -11.04 26.39 -6.08
N GLU A 51 -10.88 27.44 -5.31
CA GLU A 51 -11.97 28.13 -4.63
C GLU A 51 -12.65 29.05 -5.65
N SER A 52 -13.96 28.86 -5.87
CA SER A 52 -14.74 29.70 -6.77
C SER A 52 -15.43 30.80 -5.96
N HIS A 53 -15.27 32.05 -6.40
CA HIS A 53 -15.91 33.21 -5.78
C HIS A 53 -17.17 33.63 -6.56
N LYS A 54 -18.08 34.34 -5.88
CA LYS A 54 -19.36 34.79 -6.44
C LYS A 54 -19.19 35.73 -7.65
N ASP A 55 -18.05 36.37 -7.78
CA ASP A 55 -17.67 37.25 -8.90
C ASP A 55 -17.15 36.47 -10.13
N GLY A 56 -17.15 35.13 -10.07
CA GLY A 56 -16.65 34.25 -11.13
C GLY A 56 -15.12 34.11 -11.13
N VAL A 57 -14.41 34.70 -10.20
CA VAL A 57 -12.95 34.53 -10.04
C VAL A 57 -12.70 33.21 -9.29
N SER A 58 -11.71 32.43 -9.77
CA SER A 58 -11.26 31.23 -9.09
C SER A 58 -9.84 31.42 -8.58
N THR A 59 -9.61 31.15 -7.31
CA THR A 59 -8.29 31.24 -6.68
C THR A 59 -7.79 29.85 -6.27
N LYS A 60 -6.47 29.66 -6.30
CA LYS A 60 -5.84 28.44 -5.76
C LYS A 60 -5.92 28.45 -4.25
N PHE A 61 -6.21 27.31 -3.66
CA PHE A 61 -6.02 27.13 -2.22
C PHE A 61 -4.54 27.29 -1.86
N ALA A 62 -4.29 27.79 -0.66
CA ALA A 62 -2.95 27.82 -0.10
C ALA A 62 -2.44 26.40 0.18
N ASP A 63 -1.12 26.23 0.12
CA ASP A 63 -0.49 24.97 0.55
C ASP A 63 -0.71 24.77 2.05
N ILE A 64 -0.95 23.52 2.47
CA ILE A 64 -1.17 23.15 3.86
C ILE A 64 0.07 22.42 4.36
N PRO A 65 0.88 23.06 5.23
CA PRO A 65 2.11 22.45 5.74
C PRO A 65 1.87 21.56 6.94
N SER A 66 2.84 20.70 7.23
CA SER A 66 2.92 19.89 8.46
C SER A 66 1.69 19.01 8.73
N VAL A 67 1.10 18.47 7.68
CA VAL A 67 -0.07 17.59 7.78
C VAL A 67 0.41 16.17 8.12
N PRO A 68 0.02 15.58 9.27
CA PRO A 68 0.38 14.21 9.61
C PRO A 68 -0.21 13.21 8.61
N VAL A 69 0.59 12.21 8.23
CA VAL A 69 0.17 11.11 7.34
C VAL A 69 -0.25 9.90 8.16
N VAL A 70 -1.39 9.33 7.82
CA VAL A 70 -1.87 8.08 8.43
C VAL A 70 -1.43 6.89 7.60
N PHE A 71 -0.74 5.95 8.25
CA PHE A 71 -0.49 4.61 7.73
C PHE A 71 -1.30 3.59 8.52
N PRO A 72 -1.81 2.52 7.89
CA PRO A 72 -2.45 1.42 8.60
C PRO A 72 -1.48 0.82 9.64
N SER A 73 -1.80 0.96 10.93
CA SER A 73 -0.96 0.44 12.01
C SER A 73 -1.79 0.11 13.23
N ALA A 74 -1.51 -1.04 13.85
CA ALA A 74 -2.13 -1.47 15.11
C ALA A 74 -1.30 -2.59 15.75
N GLY A 75 -1.32 -2.70 17.09
CA GLY A 75 -0.73 -3.84 17.80
C GLY A 75 0.77 -4.05 17.55
N GLY A 76 1.52 -3.00 17.22
CA GLY A 76 2.95 -3.07 16.88
C GLY A 76 3.24 -3.40 15.41
N GLY A 77 2.22 -3.74 14.60
CA GLY A 77 2.35 -3.90 13.14
C GLY A 77 2.03 -2.61 12.40
N SER A 78 2.70 -2.38 11.27
CA SER A 78 2.42 -1.24 10.38
C SER A 78 2.63 -1.60 8.91
N LEU A 79 1.83 -0.99 8.04
CA LEU A 79 2.01 -1.02 6.59
C LEU A 79 2.35 0.40 6.12
N THR A 80 3.58 0.60 5.68
CA THR A 80 4.08 1.90 5.24
C THR A 80 4.44 1.89 3.77
N PHE A 81 4.23 3.01 3.10
CA PHE A 81 4.58 3.21 1.70
C PHE A 81 5.62 4.33 1.58
N PRO A 82 6.57 4.24 0.64
CA PRO A 82 7.44 5.36 0.31
C PRO A 82 6.60 6.48 -0.30
N ILE A 83 6.58 7.64 0.35
CA ILE A 83 5.86 8.83 -0.15
C ILE A 83 6.82 9.66 -1.00
N LYS A 84 6.38 10.01 -2.22
CA LYS A 84 7.13 10.85 -3.16
C LYS A 84 6.40 12.18 -3.40
N VAL A 85 7.16 13.20 -3.73
CA VAL A 85 6.61 14.46 -4.24
C VAL A 85 5.87 14.16 -5.56
N GLY A 86 4.63 14.61 -5.65
CA GLY A 86 3.75 14.32 -6.77
C GLY A 86 2.66 13.28 -6.47
N ASP A 87 2.78 12.51 -5.39
CA ASP A 87 1.74 11.59 -4.96
C ASP A 87 0.47 12.34 -4.56
N ASP A 88 -0.67 11.75 -4.84
CA ASP A 88 -1.97 12.31 -4.48
C ASP A 88 -2.46 11.72 -3.15
N CYS A 89 -3.21 12.50 -2.40
CA CYS A 89 -3.77 12.13 -1.11
C CYS A 89 -5.15 12.74 -0.88
N VAL A 90 -5.86 12.22 0.10
CA VAL A 90 -7.04 12.88 0.69
C VAL A 90 -6.61 13.57 1.98
N VAL A 91 -6.98 14.83 2.12
CA VAL A 91 -6.79 15.60 3.35
C VAL A 91 -8.14 15.71 4.06
N LEU A 92 -8.21 15.21 5.26
CA LEU A 92 -9.35 15.28 6.17
C LEU A 92 -9.12 16.38 7.19
N PHE A 93 -10.17 17.06 7.63
CA PHE A 93 -10.08 18.10 8.65
C PHE A 93 -10.77 17.64 9.93
N SER A 94 -10.02 17.63 11.02
CA SER A 94 -10.56 17.25 12.32
C SER A 94 -11.65 18.23 12.76
N GLN A 95 -12.69 17.70 13.40
CA GLN A 95 -13.76 18.51 13.97
C GLN A 95 -13.22 19.50 15.03
N ARG A 96 -12.14 19.15 15.71
CA ARG A 96 -11.55 19.92 16.80
C ARG A 96 -10.03 19.95 16.66
N ASP A 97 -9.42 20.91 17.34
CA ASP A 97 -7.99 21.03 17.51
C ASP A 97 -7.43 19.80 18.25
N PHE A 98 -6.54 19.05 17.58
CA PHE A 98 -5.86 17.88 18.15
C PHE A 98 -4.36 18.12 18.35
N SER A 99 -3.87 19.33 18.12
CA SER A 99 -2.43 19.67 18.17
C SER A 99 -1.78 19.34 19.52
N GLY A 100 -2.52 19.48 20.62
CA GLY A 100 -2.03 19.14 21.94
C GLY A 100 -1.67 17.67 22.09
N TRP A 101 -2.53 16.76 21.62
CA TRP A 101 -2.23 15.33 21.58
C TRP A 101 -1.13 15.02 20.57
N TRP A 102 -1.20 15.58 19.38
CA TRP A 102 -0.24 15.32 18.30
C TRP A 102 1.21 15.63 18.70
N VAL A 103 1.44 16.72 19.42
CA VAL A 103 2.78 17.15 19.83
C VAL A 103 3.27 16.42 21.10
N THR A 104 2.39 16.09 22.02
CA THR A 104 2.77 15.63 23.38
C THR A 104 2.49 14.15 23.65
N ASP A 105 1.74 13.48 22.77
CA ASP A 105 1.20 12.12 22.97
C ASP A 105 0.34 11.99 24.26
N LYS A 106 -0.16 13.11 24.77
CA LYS A 106 -1.01 13.15 25.95
C LYS A 106 -2.40 13.65 25.60
N VAL A 107 -3.42 12.97 26.12
CA VAL A 107 -4.79 13.47 25.99
C VAL A 107 -4.92 14.76 26.77
N PRO A 108 -5.15 15.92 26.12
CA PRO A 108 -5.27 17.19 26.80
C PRO A 108 -6.58 17.24 27.60
N THR A 109 -6.54 17.87 28.77
CA THR A 109 -7.72 18.06 29.61
C THR A 109 -8.66 19.17 29.08
N GLN A 110 -8.12 20.03 28.20
CA GLN A 110 -8.86 21.10 27.53
C GLN A 110 -8.38 21.21 26.09
N SER A 111 -9.27 21.61 25.16
CA SER A 111 -8.87 21.93 23.80
C SER A 111 -7.95 23.14 23.81
N PRO A 112 -6.77 23.06 23.13
CA PRO A 112 -5.83 24.19 23.08
C PRO A 112 -6.44 25.46 22.46
N THR A 113 -7.36 25.28 21.50
CA THR A 113 -8.06 26.37 20.80
C THR A 113 -9.54 26.04 20.59
N GLN A 114 -10.31 27.01 20.12
CA GLN A 114 -11.71 26.82 19.72
C GLN A 114 -11.86 26.58 18.20
N ARG A 115 -10.82 26.08 17.53
CA ARG A 115 -10.88 25.78 16.10
C ARG A 115 -11.84 24.63 15.79
N TYR A 116 -12.53 24.75 14.66
CA TYR A 116 -13.45 23.74 14.12
C TYR A 116 -13.13 23.57 12.63
N HIS A 117 -12.94 22.34 12.18
CA HIS A 117 -12.69 22.01 10.76
C HIS A 117 -11.65 22.95 10.11
N ASN A 118 -10.55 23.15 10.82
CA ASN A 118 -9.54 24.12 10.44
C ASN A 118 -8.42 23.43 9.62
N TYR A 119 -7.82 24.16 8.69
CA TYR A 119 -6.70 23.69 7.89
C TYR A 119 -5.49 23.24 8.75
N ASN A 120 -5.29 23.84 9.91
CA ASN A 120 -4.22 23.43 10.85
C ASN A 120 -4.50 22.10 11.55
N ASP A 121 -5.73 21.59 11.47
CA ASP A 121 -6.13 20.32 12.08
C ASP A 121 -6.41 19.27 10.98
N ALA A 122 -5.55 19.29 9.96
CA ALA A 122 -5.58 18.43 8.81
C ALA A 122 -4.86 17.10 9.07
N ILE A 123 -5.32 16.02 8.42
CA ILE A 123 -4.73 14.68 8.42
C ILE A 123 -4.72 14.17 6.99
N ALA A 124 -3.61 13.62 6.50
CA ALA A 124 -3.48 13.11 5.15
C ALA A 124 -3.58 11.59 5.11
N ILE A 125 -4.37 11.05 4.17
CA ILE A 125 -4.41 9.64 3.81
C ILE A 125 -3.93 9.51 2.37
N VAL A 126 -2.84 8.78 2.15
CA VAL A 126 -2.28 8.52 0.81
C VAL A 126 -3.09 7.46 0.07
N GLY A 127 -2.97 7.43 -1.26
CA GLY A 127 -3.59 6.39 -2.10
C GLY A 127 -4.84 6.82 -2.87
N LEU A 128 -5.27 8.08 -2.77
CA LEU A 128 -6.23 8.62 -3.75
C LEU A 128 -5.50 8.82 -5.07
N THR A 129 -6.02 8.22 -6.13
CA THR A 129 -5.47 8.39 -7.48
C THR A 129 -6.50 9.01 -8.42
N SER A 130 -6.03 9.78 -9.41
CA SER A 130 -6.89 10.25 -10.48
C SER A 130 -7.33 9.09 -11.38
N LYS A 131 -8.44 9.23 -12.12
CA LYS A 131 -8.91 8.22 -13.09
C LYS A 131 -7.83 7.80 -14.09
N LYS A 132 -6.97 8.74 -14.50
CA LYS A 132 -5.87 8.47 -15.43
C LYS A 132 -4.78 7.58 -14.81
N ASN A 133 -4.55 7.69 -13.51
CA ASN A 133 -3.51 6.99 -12.76
C ASN A 133 -4.10 5.90 -11.85
N SER A 134 -5.23 5.29 -12.26
CA SER A 134 -5.85 4.21 -11.47
C SER A 134 -4.92 3.00 -11.36
N LEU A 135 -4.91 2.37 -10.20
CA LEU A 135 -4.00 1.25 -9.87
C LEU A 135 -4.28 -0.05 -10.63
N GLN A 136 -5.34 -0.11 -11.45
CA GLN A 136 -5.76 -1.34 -12.16
C GLN A 136 -5.87 -2.54 -11.21
N ALA A 137 -6.43 -2.32 -10.03
CA ALA A 137 -6.53 -3.33 -8.98
C ALA A 137 -7.23 -4.60 -9.48
N SER A 138 -6.72 -5.77 -9.06
CA SER A 138 -7.35 -7.06 -9.35
C SER A 138 -8.78 -7.11 -8.80
N THR A 139 -9.69 -7.75 -9.53
CA THR A 139 -11.07 -8.02 -9.07
C THR A 139 -11.18 -9.29 -8.22
N GLU A 140 -10.13 -10.09 -8.14
CA GLU A 140 -10.15 -11.39 -7.47
C GLU A 140 -9.08 -11.53 -6.40
N ASN A 141 -7.86 -11.02 -6.66
CA ASN A 141 -6.70 -11.24 -5.81
C ASN A 141 -6.47 -10.07 -4.86
N VAL A 142 -5.90 -10.34 -3.68
CA VAL A 142 -5.27 -9.31 -2.86
C VAL A 142 -3.82 -9.18 -3.32
N GLU A 143 -3.41 -7.96 -3.62
CA GLU A 143 -2.10 -7.67 -4.21
C GLU A 143 -1.39 -6.56 -3.44
N LEU A 144 -0.08 -6.74 -3.22
CA LEU A 144 0.84 -5.69 -2.79
C LEU A 144 1.91 -5.57 -3.86
N THR A 145 1.87 -4.47 -4.62
CA THR A 145 2.75 -4.23 -5.76
C THR A 145 3.66 -3.04 -5.48
N PHE A 146 4.93 -3.17 -5.86
CA PHE A 146 5.87 -2.08 -5.90
C PHE A 146 6.33 -1.86 -7.34
N GLU A 147 6.16 -0.62 -7.81
CA GLU A 147 6.43 -0.21 -9.18
C GLU A 147 7.53 0.85 -9.23
N ASP A 148 8.21 0.94 -10.35
CA ASP A 148 9.15 2.03 -10.62
C ASP A 148 8.42 3.32 -11.06
N SER A 149 9.19 4.33 -11.45
CA SER A 149 8.64 5.62 -11.92
C SER A 149 7.95 5.54 -13.29
N SER A 150 8.15 4.45 -14.04
CA SER A 150 7.52 4.20 -15.34
C SER A 150 6.22 3.41 -15.21
N GLY A 151 5.92 2.88 -14.01
CA GLY A 151 4.77 2.00 -13.74
C GLY A 151 5.08 0.53 -13.99
N ASP A 152 6.36 0.17 -14.20
CA ASP A 152 6.76 -1.22 -14.35
C ASP A 152 6.89 -1.89 -12.98
N MET A 153 6.31 -3.10 -12.84
CA MET A 153 6.36 -3.88 -11.61
C MET A 153 7.79 -4.28 -11.28
N LEU A 154 8.25 -3.92 -10.06
CA LEU A 154 9.54 -4.33 -9.52
C LEU A 154 9.41 -5.57 -8.63
N SER A 155 8.37 -5.63 -7.81
CA SER A 155 8.06 -6.78 -6.96
C SER A 155 6.58 -6.81 -6.62
N LYS A 156 6.05 -8.03 -6.38
CA LYS A 156 4.63 -8.24 -6.12
C LYS A 156 4.41 -9.39 -5.15
N ILE A 157 3.47 -9.21 -4.25
CA ILE A 157 2.88 -10.28 -3.44
C ILE A 157 1.44 -10.42 -3.88
N THR A 158 1.04 -11.64 -4.26
CA THR A 158 -0.33 -11.96 -4.68
C THR A 158 -0.91 -13.05 -3.79
N MET A 159 -2.07 -12.79 -3.21
CA MET A 159 -2.88 -13.79 -2.50
C MET A 159 -4.14 -14.08 -3.32
N LYS A 160 -4.30 -15.33 -3.75
CA LYS A 160 -5.43 -15.76 -4.58
C LYS A 160 -6.57 -16.34 -3.75
N PRO A 161 -7.81 -16.35 -4.27
CA PRO A 161 -8.99 -16.91 -3.57
C PRO A 161 -8.86 -18.41 -3.25
N ASP A 162 -8.09 -19.16 -4.03
CA ASP A 162 -7.82 -20.59 -3.83
C ASP A 162 -6.75 -20.87 -2.77
N GLY A 163 -6.25 -19.83 -2.09
CA GLY A 163 -5.23 -19.94 -1.04
C GLY A 163 -3.80 -19.96 -1.56
N VAL A 164 -3.59 -19.74 -2.85
CA VAL A 164 -2.23 -19.63 -3.42
C VAL A 164 -1.62 -18.28 -3.04
N LEU A 165 -0.38 -18.30 -2.54
CA LEU A 165 0.45 -17.13 -2.27
C LEU A 165 1.65 -17.10 -3.22
N ILE A 166 1.85 -15.98 -3.90
CA ILE A 166 2.96 -15.77 -4.84
C ILE A 166 3.74 -14.53 -4.42
N LEU A 167 5.06 -14.68 -4.31
CA LEU A 167 6.00 -13.57 -4.24
C LEU A 167 6.83 -13.59 -5.53
N GLU A 168 6.84 -12.48 -6.24
CA GLU A 168 7.56 -12.39 -7.51
C GLU A 168 8.27 -11.04 -7.69
N ASN A 169 9.34 -11.04 -8.48
CA ASN A 169 10.02 -9.83 -8.91
C ASN A 169 9.93 -9.65 -10.43
N LYS A 170 10.41 -8.51 -10.92
CA LYS A 170 10.41 -8.16 -12.36
C LYS A 170 11.15 -9.16 -13.25
N ASP A 171 12.13 -9.90 -12.70
CA ASP A 171 12.97 -10.84 -13.41
C ASP A 171 12.43 -12.27 -13.33
N ASN A 172 11.14 -12.43 -13.02
CA ASN A 172 10.40 -13.70 -12.90
C ASN A 172 10.95 -14.69 -11.86
N ALA A 173 11.77 -14.23 -10.92
CA ALA A 173 12.08 -15.04 -9.75
C ALA A 173 10.84 -15.10 -8.85
N LYS A 174 10.37 -16.33 -8.55
CA LYS A 174 9.10 -16.57 -7.84
C LYS A 174 9.27 -17.51 -6.68
N PHE A 175 8.51 -17.23 -5.62
CA PHE A 175 8.22 -18.17 -4.56
C PHE A 175 6.71 -18.34 -4.50
N THR A 176 6.24 -19.59 -4.71
CA THR A 176 4.81 -19.91 -4.74
C THR A 176 4.50 -20.91 -3.65
N LEU A 177 3.45 -20.64 -2.87
CA LEU A 177 2.84 -21.58 -1.92
C LEU A 177 1.48 -22.00 -2.47
N THR A 178 1.24 -23.31 -2.55
CA THR A 178 -0.05 -23.89 -2.94
C THR A 178 -0.41 -24.97 -1.93
N GLN A 179 -1.53 -24.82 -1.21
CA GLN A 179 -1.99 -25.80 -0.22
C GLN A 179 -0.86 -26.30 0.70
N ASP A 180 -0.31 -27.51 0.44
CA ASP A 180 0.76 -28.17 1.19
C ASP A 180 2.12 -28.18 0.47
N LYS A 181 2.25 -27.46 -0.64
CA LYS A 181 3.43 -27.47 -1.52
C LYS A 181 4.01 -26.07 -1.72
N PHE A 182 5.27 -26.03 -2.11
CA PHE A 182 5.93 -24.80 -2.48
C PHE A 182 6.85 -24.99 -3.68
N ARG A 183 7.13 -23.87 -4.37
CA ARG A 183 7.99 -23.78 -5.54
C ARG A 183 8.89 -22.56 -5.41
N ILE A 184 10.16 -22.71 -5.77
CA ILE A 184 11.13 -21.61 -5.89
C ILE A 184 11.72 -21.71 -7.29
N GLU A 185 11.40 -20.78 -8.14
CA GLU A 185 11.71 -20.83 -9.56
C GLU A 185 12.08 -19.47 -10.15
N ASN A 186 12.70 -19.52 -11.31
CA ASN A 186 12.79 -18.43 -12.27
C ASN A 186 12.37 -18.96 -13.66
N ASP A 187 12.56 -18.18 -14.72
CA ASP A 187 12.20 -18.57 -16.09
C ASP A 187 12.88 -19.83 -16.61
N GLN A 188 13.97 -20.27 -15.98
CA GLN A 188 14.82 -21.34 -16.47
C GLN A 188 14.77 -22.60 -15.61
N GLU A 189 14.70 -22.45 -14.26
CA GLU A 189 14.95 -23.53 -13.33
C GLU A 189 14.02 -23.48 -12.10
N GLU A 190 13.72 -24.67 -11.56
CA GLU A 190 12.97 -24.85 -10.32
C GLU A 190 13.85 -25.63 -9.31
N LEU A 191 14.03 -25.07 -8.12
CA LEU A 191 14.98 -25.56 -7.11
C LEU A 191 14.72 -26.99 -6.66
N LEU A 192 13.47 -27.34 -6.35
CA LEU A 192 13.13 -28.69 -5.87
C LEU A 192 13.25 -29.73 -6.98
N SER A 193 13.08 -29.32 -8.25
CA SER A 193 13.32 -30.18 -9.41
C SER A 193 14.81 -30.53 -9.52
N ILE A 194 15.68 -29.52 -9.43
CA ILE A 194 17.14 -29.74 -9.45
C ILE A 194 17.55 -30.62 -8.27
N LEU A 195 17.06 -30.34 -7.05
CA LEU A 195 17.39 -31.15 -5.88
C LEU A 195 16.89 -32.61 -6.03
N SER A 196 15.69 -32.80 -6.57
CA SER A 196 15.15 -34.15 -6.82
C SER A 196 15.99 -34.90 -7.85
N GLU A 197 16.46 -34.24 -8.89
CA GLU A 197 17.35 -34.83 -9.90
C GLU A 197 18.72 -35.19 -9.31
N VAL A 198 19.34 -34.33 -8.55
CA VAL A 198 20.62 -34.59 -7.87
C VAL A 198 20.48 -35.80 -6.93
N VAL A 199 19.44 -35.84 -6.10
CA VAL A 199 19.20 -36.95 -5.18
C VAL A 199 18.91 -38.23 -5.97
N GLY A 200 18.18 -38.15 -7.08
CA GLY A 200 17.92 -39.25 -7.99
C GLY A 200 19.18 -39.86 -8.59
N LEU A 201 20.10 -38.99 -9.08
CA LEU A 201 21.40 -39.41 -9.60
C LEU A 201 22.23 -40.13 -8.52
N LEU A 202 22.28 -39.57 -7.29
CA LEU A 202 23.00 -40.19 -6.17
C LEU A 202 22.40 -41.56 -5.77
N GLY A 203 21.08 -41.71 -5.88
CA GLY A 203 20.35 -42.93 -5.57
C GLY A 203 20.40 -44.02 -6.68
N ASP A 204 20.86 -43.67 -7.90
CA ASP A 204 20.91 -44.60 -9.02
C ASP A 204 22.19 -45.46 -8.95
N PRO A 205 22.08 -46.77 -8.67
CA PRO A 205 23.23 -47.65 -8.55
C PRO A 205 23.95 -47.91 -9.87
N LEU A 206 23.34 -47.55 -11.01
CA LEU A 206 23.94 -47.68 -12.32
C LEU A 206 24.82 -46.50 -12.70
N ARG A 207 24.44 -45.31 -12.23
CA ARG A 207 25.10 -44.02 -12.57
C ARG A 207 26.14 -43.61 -11.54
N THR A 208 25.83 -43.74 -10.25
CA THR A 208 26.73 -43.32 -9.18
C THR A 208 27.33 -44.52 -8.46
N LYS A 209 28.64 -44.67 -8.58
CA LYS A 209 29.43 -45.75 -8.04
C LYS A 209 30.68 -45.24 -7.32
N THR A 210 31.08 -45.95 -6.28
CA THR A 210 32.40 -45.79 -5.65
C THR A 210 33.39 -46.76 -6.22
N ASN A 211 34.65 -46.36 -6.41
CA ASN A 211 35.73 -47.26 -6.78
C ASN A 211 36.22 -47.99 -5.53
N THR A 212 36.19 -49.28 -5.59
CA THR A 212 36.71 -50.18 -4.53
C THR A 212 37.82 -51.03 -5.08
N SER A 213 38.54 -51.78 -4.20
CA SER A 213 39.59 -52.73 -4.61
C SER A 213 39.09 -53.89 -5.50
N ILE A 214 37.78 -54.11 -5.56
CA ILE A 214 37.13 -55.14 -6.39
C ILE A 214 36.34 -54.54 -7.55
N GLY A 215 36.49 -53.24 -7.81
CA GLY A 215 35.84 -52.53 -8.93
C GLY A 215 34.76 -51.55 -8.49
N PRO A 216 34.09 -50.89 -9.46
CA PRO A 216 33.01 -49.92 -9.18
C PRO A 216 31.79 -50.60 -8.51
N MET A 217 31.39 -50.10 -7.36
CA MET A 217 30.20 -50.54 -6.64
C MET A 217 29.20 -49.43 -6.40
N PRO A 218 27.88 -49.71 -6.36
CA PRO A 218 26.87 -48.72 -5.99
C PRO A 218 27.13 -48.09 -4.61
N LEU A 219 26.68 -46.85 -4.40
CA LEU A 219 26.72 -46.26 -3.07
C LEU A 219 25.91 -47.08 -2.06
N VAL A 220 26.48 -47.32 -0.89
CA VAL A 220 25.86 -48.13 0.18
C VAL A 220 24.49 -47.59 0.61
N ASN A 221 24.30 -46.28 0.53
CA ASN A 221 23.09 -45.55 0.93
C ASN A 221 22.16 -45.19 -0.23
N SER A 222 22.30 -45.83 -1.40
CA SER A 222 21.47 -45.53 -2.58
C SER A 222 19.97 -45.65 -2.32
N ALA A 223 19.53 -46.57 -1.46
CA ALA A 223 18.15 -46.72 -1.05
C ALA A 223 17.65 -45.49 -0.23
N ALA A 224 18.51 -44.90 0.59
CA ALA A 224 18.18 -43.67 1.34
C ALA A 224 17.96 -42.49 0.41
N PHE A 225 18.77 -42.34 -0.66
CA PHE A 225 18.59 -41.28 -1.66
C PHE A 225 17.25 -41.43 -2.41
N LYS A 226 16.82 -42.62 -2.75
CA LYS A 226 15.50 -42.88 -3.36
C LYS A 226 14.36 -42.47 -2.42
N THR A 227 14.51 -42.76 -1.13
CA THR A 227 13.53 -42.32 -0.11
C THR A 227 13.48 -40.79 -0.02
N MET A 228 14.63 -40.12 -0.04
CA MET A 228 14.72 -38.65 -0.04
C MET A 228 14.08 -38.03 -1.30
N GLN A 229 14.31 -38.59 -2.47
CA GLN A 229 13.67 -38.18 -3.72
C GLN A 229 12.14 -38.27 -3.63
N THR A 230 11.61 -39.37 -3.10
CA THR A 230 10.17 -39.52 -2.88
C THR A 230 9.63 -38.46 -1.93
N ARG A 231 10.36 -38.09 -0.88
CA ARG A 231 9.99 -37.01 0.05
C ARG A 231 10.03 -35.63 -0.62
N LEU A 232 11.07 -35.34 -1.41
CA LEU A 232 11.17 -34.09 -2.18
C LEU A 232 10.00 -33.96 -3.16
N ASN A 233 9.66 -35.02 -3.88
CA ASN A 233 8.55 -35.02 -4.83
C ASN A 233 7.18 -34.75 -4.18
N LYS A 234 7.04 -34.99 -2.86
CA LYS A 234 5.82 -34.63 -2.13
C LYS A 234 5.71 -33.14 -1.84
N LEU A 235 6.85 -32.43 -1.73
CA LEU A 235 6.89 -30.97 -1.49
C LEU A 235 6.80 -30.17 -2.78
N LYS A 236 7.13 -30.81 -3.90
CA LYS A 236 7.15 -30.21 -5.22
C LYS A 236 5.74 -30.04 -5.74
N ASP A 237 5.42 -28.86 -6.26
CA ASP A 237 4.21 -28.66 -7.03
C ASP A 237 4.29 -29.49 -8.31
N GLY A 238 3.32 -30.37 -8.53
CA GLY A 238 3.28 -31.15 -9.77
C GLY A 238 2.97 -30.23 -10.96
N ASN A 239 3.70 -30.36 -12.07
CA ASN A 239 3.29 -29.83 -13.36
C ASN A 239 1.99 -30.49 -13.78
#